data_b1cdff2f3dfd9e800d9c979e68b7ae64
#
_entry.id   b1cdff2f3dfd9e800d9c979e68b7ae64
#
_cell.length_a   1.000
_cell.length_b   1.000
_cell.length_c   1.000
_cell.angle_alpha   90.00
_cell.angle_beta   90.00
_cell.angle_gamma   90.00
#
_symmetry.space_group_name_H-M   'P 1'
#
loop_
_entity.id
_entity.type
_entity.pdbx_description
1 polymer ?
#
loop_
_entity_poly.entity_id
_entity_poly.type
_entity_poly.pdbx_seq_one_letter_code
_entity_poly.pdbx_strand_id
1 'polypeptide(L)'
;MIRRAAALVLSMVLLLAAPPAFADPAKETEHVVTAGETLGGIANRAGVPLVVIAEANGLVQPYKVRLGQKLIIPRQRVHTVKSGETGLGIANRYGIALTQIAVANALEEPFDVRIGQRLIIPAMVTAPVRRAPQPATPYFRAPHDGEQLMGFAMREDGSGHDGIDYAANPLEMVRASASGTVLYAGTESERFGGLVVLDHGNGWQSAYGHLARLTVSTGDAVKAGERIGLAGSEGAANRTELHFEIRRDGKKIDPAELLQGSRSE
;
A
#
# COMPACT_ATOMS: atom_id res chain seq x y z
N MET A 1 -63.96 11.50 -59.38
CA MET A 1 -62.60 11.80 -58.89
C MET A 1 -62.63 11.67 -57.40
N ILE A 2 -62.18 10.53 -56.85
CA ILE A 2 -62.17 10.22 -55.41
C ILE A 2 -60.73 10.21 -54.95
N ARG A 3 -60.30 11.20 -54.17
CA ARG A 3 -58.98 11.29 -53.57
C ARG A 3 -58.99 10.43 -52.30
N ARG A 4 -58.19 9.34 -52.28
CA ARG A 4 -57.92 8.56 -51.09
C ARG A 4 -56.79 9.24 -50.28
N ALA A 5 -57.10 9.68 -49.07
CA ALA A 5 -56.12 10.14 -48.13
C ALA A 5 -55.54 8.89 -47.44
N ALA A 6 -54.18 8.70 -47.53
CA ALA A 6 -53.48 7.69 -46.81
C ALA A 6 -53.08 8.26 -45.45
N ALA A 7 -53.63 7.69 -44.39
CA ALA A 7 -53.19 8.00 -43.00
C ALA A 7 -51.87 7.23 -42.65
N LEU A 8 -50.82 7.97 -42.41
CA LEU A 8 -49.53 7.43 -41.92
C LEU A 8 -49.68 7.23 -40.41
N VAL A 9 -49.73 5.99 -39.97
CA VAL A 9 -49.66 5.64 -38.55
C VAL A 9 -48.19 5.60 -38.17
N LEU A 10 -47.74 6.62 -37.43
CA LEU A 10 -46.37 6.68 -36.85
C LEU A 10 -46.35 5.86 -35.56
N SER A 11 -45.86 4.63 -35.64
CA SER A 11 -45.65 3.79 -34.46
C SER A 11 -44.46 4.31 -33.69
N MET A 12 -44.70 5.00 -32.58
CA MET A 12 -43.68 5.40 -31.61
C MET A 12 -43.26 4.18 -30.79
N VAL A 13 -42.12 3.59 -31.15
CA VAL A 13 -41.50 2.54 -30.35
C VAL A 13 -40.93 3.18 -29.10
N LEU A 14 -41.60 3.00 -27.98
CA LEU A 14 -41.10 3.38 -26.66
C LEU A 14 -40.00 2.40 -26.29
N LEU A 15 -38.71 2.82 -26.45
CA LEU A 15 -37.58 2.09 -25.90
C LEU A 15 -37.68 2.17 -24.37
N LEU A 16 -38.20 1.14 -23.73
CA LEU A 16 -38.05 0.95 -22.29
C LEU A 16 -36.56 0.67 -22.04
N ALA A 17 -35.84 1.68 -21.55
CA ALA A 17 -34.52 1.47 -20.98
C ALA A 17 -34.64 0.47 -19.81
N ALA A 18 -34.00 -0.67 -19.93
CA ALA A 18 -33.92 -1.63 -18.83
C ALA A 18 -33.36 -0.91 -17.60
N PRO A 19 -33.92 -1.12 -16.39
CA PRO A 19 -33.38 -0.53 -15.20
C PRO A 19 -31.91 -1.01 -15.05
N PRO A 20 -30.98 -0.16 -14.58
CA PRO A 20 -29.60 -0.57 -14.34
C PRO A 20 -29.63 -1.81 -13.43
N ALA A 21 -28.92 -2.85 -13.84
CA ALA A 21 -28.76 -4.05 -13.03
C ALA A 21 -28.15 -3.59 -11.69
N PHE A 22 -28.92 -3.70 -10.61
CA PHE A 22 -28.44 -3.39 -9.28
C PHE A 22 -27.26 -4.30 -9.00
N ALA A 23 -26.08 -3.71 -8.86
CA ALA A 23 -24.91 -4.45 -8.40
C ALA A 23 -25.25 -5.12 -7.06
N ASP A 24 -24.82 -6.37 -6.88
CA ASP A 24 -25.04 -7.13 -5.64
C ASP A 24 -24.46 -6.31 -4.47
N PRO A 25 -25.29 -5.79 -3.54
CA PRO A 25 -24.81 -4.93 -2.46
C PRO A 25 -23.75 -5.61 -1.60
N ALA A 26 -23.75 -6.94 -1.55
CA ALA A 26 -22.74 -7.72 -0.83
C ALA A 26 -21.37 -7.75 -1.52
N LYS A 27 -21.27 -7.33 -2.77
CA LYS A 27 -20.03 -7.27 -3.57
C LYS A 27 -19.63 -5.86 -3.99
N GLU A 28 -20.49 -4.89 -3.75
CA GLU A 28 -20.28 -3.49 -4.10
C GLU A 28 -19.08 -2.92 -3.35
N THR A 29 -18.12 -2.33 -4.05
CA THR A 29 -16.93 -1.67 -3.49
C THR A 29 -17.05 -0.16 -3.49
N GLU A 30 -18.02 0.38 -4.23
CA GLU A 30 -18.39 1.79 -4.29
C GLU A 30 -19.91 1.92 -4.36
N HIS A 31 -20.48 2.90 -3.69
CA HIS A 31 -21.91 3.18 -3.67
C HIS A 31 -22.16 4.65 -3.95
N VAL A 32 -23.14 4.93 -4.83
CA VAL A 32 -23.63 6.30 -5.05
C VAL A 32 -24.91 6.48 -4.25
N VAL A 33 -24.88 7.40 -3.30
CA VAL A 33 -26.00 7.66 -2.38
C VAL A 33 -27.23 8.12 -3.16
N THR A 34 -28.35 7.43 -3.00
CA THR A 34 -29.64 7.77 -3.60
C THR A 34 -30.57 8.48 -2.61
N ALA A 35 -31.68 9.01 -3.10
CA ALA A 35 -32.62 9.76 -2.27
C ALA A 35 -33.19 8.91 -1.13
N GLY A 36 -33.12 9.43 0.09
CA GLY A 36 -33.64 8.77 1.30
C GLY A 36 -32.67 7.76 1.94
N GLU A 37 -31.50 7.51 1.37
CA GLU A 37 -30.52 6.65 1.98
C GLU A 37 -29.78 7.32 3.13
N THR A 38 -29.46 6.51 4.13
CA THR A 38 -28.58 6.88 5.26
C THR A 38 -27.37 6.00 5.27
N LEU A 39 -26.28 6.48 5.88
CA LEU A 39 -25.06 5.66 6.01
C LEU A 39 -25.33 4.33 6.73
N GLY A 40 -26.23 4.33 7.74
CA GLY A 40 -26.64 3.11 8.45
C GLY A 40 -27.37 2.11 7.54
N GLY A 41 -28.28 2.59 6.69
CA GLY A 41 -28.98 1.76 5.72
C GLY A 41 -28.05 1.15 4.67
N ILE A 42 -27.09 1.94 4.17
CA ILE A 42 -26.04 1.50 3.25
C ILE A 42 -25.14 0.45 3.92
N ALA A 43 -24.71 0.70 5.16
CA ALA A 43 -23.86 -0.20 5.93
C ALA A 43 -24.52 -1.57 6.16
N ASN A 44 -25.80 -1.58 6.57
CA ASN A 44 -26.57 -2.81 6.77
C ASN A 44 -26.71 -3.61 5.47
N ARG A 45 -27.10 -2.96 4.37
CA ARG A 45 -27.22 -3.60 3.06
C ARG A 45 -25.89 -4.13 2.53
N ALA A 46 -24.82 -3.38 2.75
CA ALA A 46 -23.47 -3.78 2.35
C ALA A 46 -22.89 -4.87 3.25
N GLY A 47 -23.38 -5.09 4.45
CA GLY A 47 -22.77 -5.98 5.43
C GLY A 47 -21.40 -5.50 5.94
N VAL A 48 -21.19 -4.18 5.96
CA VAL A 48 -19.96 -3.54 6.42
C VAL A 48 -20.31 -2.62 7.60
N PRO A 49 -19.57 -2.66 8.72
CA PRO A 49 -19.85 -1.77 9.85
C PRO A 49 -19.87 -0.30 9.43
N LEU A 50 -20.85 0.46 9.92
CA LEU A 50 -21.05 1.88 9.59
C LEU A 50 -19.77 2.69 9.84
N VAL A 51 -19.09 2.45 10.97
CA VAL A 51 -17.85 3.16 11.34
C VAL A 51 -16.77 2.95 10.29
N VAL A 52 -16.62 1.72 9.77
CA VAL A 52 -15.64 1.37 8.73
C VAL A 52 -15.91 2.11 7.43
N ILE A 53 -17.20 2.22 7.02
CA ILE A 53 -17.56 3.02 5.84
C ILE A 53 -17.33 4.51 6.12
N ALA A 54 -17.70 5.01 7.30
CA ALA A 54 -17.53 6.40 7.68
C ALA A 54 -16.04 6.82 7.62
N GLU A 55 -15.17 6.04 8.23
CA GLU A 55 -13.73 6.28 8.24
C GLU A 55 -13.13 6.23 6.84
N ALA A 56 -13.50 5.22 6.02
CA ALA A 56 -13.03 5.10 4.63
C ALA A 56 -13.39 6.31 3.76
N ASN A 57 -14.41 7.06 4.15
CA ASN A 57 -14.91 8.22 3.42
C ASN A 57 -14.67 9.57 4.14
N GLY A 58 -13.91 9.57 5.24
CA GLY A 58 -13.64 10.78 6.01
C GLY A 58 -14.89 11.43 6.61
N LEU A 59 -15.92 10.63 6.92
CA LEU A 59 -17.16 11.13 7.52
C LEU A 59 -17.02 11.22 9.03
N VAL A 60 -17.40 12.38 9.58
CA VAL A 60 -17.44 12.61 11.03
C VAL A 60 -18.88 12.54 11.55
N GLN A 61 -19.06 12.24 12.83
CA GLN A 61 -20.39 12.25 13.43
C GLN A 61 -21.09 13.61 13.18
N PRO A 62 -22.39 13.59 12.85
CA PRO A 62 -23.35 12.49 12.83
C PRO A 62 -23.41 11.65 11.54
N TYR A 63 -22.30 11.50 10.80
CA TYR A 63 -22.15 10.64 9.60
C TYR A 63 -23.19 10.92 8.50
N LYS A 64 -23.45 12.19 8.20
CA LYS A 64 -24.39 12.60 7.16
C LYS A 64 -23.82 12.32 5.77
N VAL A 65 -24.63 11.70 4.94
CA VAL A 65 -24.36 11.50 3.51
C VAL A 65 -25.23 12.41 2.65
N ARG A 66 -24.81 12.69 1.43
CA ARG A 66 -25.50 13.58 0.49
C ARG A 66 -25.94 12.80 -0.74
N LEU A 67 -27.09 13.14 -1.32
CA LEU A 67 -27.54 12.61 -2.60
C LEU A 67 -26.43 12.78 -3.66
N GLY A 68 -26.14 11.70 -4.40
CA GLY A 68 -25.10 11.66 -5.43
C GLY A 68 -23.68 11.51 -4.88
N GLN A 69 -23.50 11.49 -3.56
CA GLN A 69 -22.18 11.25 -2.97
C GLN A 69 -21.71 9.83 -3.28
N LYS A 70 -20.48 9.71 -3.79
CA LYS A 70 -19.81 8.43 -4.00
C LYS A 70 -19.13 8.00 -2.70
N LEU A 71 -19.49 6.82 -2.21
CA LEU A 71 -18.90 6.22 -1.00
C LEU A 71 -18.07 5.00 -1.38
N ILE A 72 -16.90 4.89 -0.79
CA ILE A 72 -16.09 3.67 -0.81
C ILE A 72 -16.72 2.71 0.20
N ILE A 73 -17.00 1.47 -0.22
CA ILE A 73 -17.49 0.39 0.64
C ILE A 73 -16.35 -0.58 0.86
N PRO A 74 -15.62 -0.50 1.98
CA PRO A 74 -14.46 -1.34 2.23
C PRO A 74 -14.87 -2.81 2.35
N ARG A 75 -14.22 -3.69 1.58
CA ARG A 75 -14.45 -5.14 1.61
C ARG A 75 -13.23 -5.86 2.12
N GLN A 76 -13.43 -6.80 3.03
CA GLN A 76 -12.37 -7.74 3.36
C GLN A 76 -12.06 -8.58 2.14
N ARG A 77 -10.80 -8.68 1.79
CA ARG A 77 -10.30 -9.56 0.75
C ARG A 77 -9.63 -10.75 1.41
N VAL A 78 -9.56 -11.88 0.72
CA VAL A 78 -8.79 -13.03 1.14
C VAL A 78 -7.68 -13.25 0.14
N HIS A 79 -6.45 -13.36 0.63
CA HIS A 79 -5.29 -13.70 -0.17
C HIS A 79 -4.83 -15.11 0.20
N THR A 80 -4.57 -15.96 -0.80
CA THR A 80 -3.92 -17.26 -0.58
C THR A 80 -2.46 -17.13 -0.93
N VAL A 81 -1.60 -17.34 0.05
CA VAL A 81 -0.14 -17.19 -0.06
C VAL A 81 0.41 -18.17 -1.09
N LYS A 82 1.17 -17.65 -2.05
CA LYS A 82 1.83 -18.43 -3.11
C LYS A 82 3.31 -18.63 -2.77
N SER A 83 3.96 -19.54 -3.51
CA SER A 83 5.41 -19.75 -3.40
C SER A 83 6.17 -18.44 -3.65
N GLY A 84 7.13 -18.11 -2.79
CA GLY A 84 7.95 -16.90 -2.87
C GLY A 84 7.26 -15.61 -2.37
N GLU A 85 6.03 -15.68 -1.86
CA GLU A 85 5.40 -14.52 -1.23
C GLU A 85 5.72 -14.46 0.26
N THR A 86 6.03 -13.26 0.74
CA THR A 86 6.22 -12.94 2.15
C THR A 86 5.06 -12.11 2.67
N GLY A 87 4.83 -12.10 3.98
CA GLY A 87 3.81 -11.26 4.61
C GLY A 87 3.96 -9.79 4.22
N LEU A 88 5.21 -9.28 4.19
CA LEU A 88 5.53 -7.92 3.76
C LEU A 88 5.24 -7.68 2.27
N GLY A 89 5.59 -8.64 1.40
CA GLY A 89 5.28 -8.56 -0.03
C GLY A 89 3.78 -8.49 -0.29
N ILE A 90 2.99 -9.26 0.46
CA ILE A 90 1.53 -9.24 0.42
C ILE A 90 1.00 -7.89 0.93
N ALA A 91 1.51 -7.40 2.07
CA ALA A 91 1.14 -6.11 2.64
C ALA A 91 1.38 -4.97 1.63
N ASN A 92 2.55 -4.94 0.99
CA ASN A 92 2.89 -3.98 -0.05
C ASN A 92 1.96 -4.07 -1.27
N ARG A 93 1.63 -5.29 -1.73
CA ARG A 93 0.69 -5.50 -2.85
C ARG A 93 -0.68 -4.90 -2.57
N TYR A 94 -1.16 -4.99 -1.34
CA TYR A 94 -2.46 -4.47 -0.95
C TYR A 94 -2.40 -3.04 -0.38
N GLY A 95 -1.21 -2.45 -0.25
CA GLY A 95 -0.99 -1.09 0.24
C GLY A 95 -1.38 -0.90 1.70
N ILE A 96 -1.23 -1.93 2.54
CA ILE A 96 -1.56 -1.90 3.97
C ILE A 96 -0.34 -2.28 4.82
N ALA A 97 -0.31 -1.87 6.07
CA ALA A 97 0.77 -2.25 6.96
C ALA A 97 0.72 -3.76 7.26
N LEU A 98 1.89 -4.42 7.31
CA LEU A 98 1.98 -5.84 7.66
C LEU A 98 1.36 -6.13 9.03
N THR A 99 1.51 -5.24 9.99
CA THR A 99 0.87 -5.33 11.32
C THR A 99 -0.65 -5.40 11.25
N GLN A 100 -1.29 -4.74 10.30
CA GLN A 100 -2.75 -4.82 10.10
C GLN A 100 -3.16 -6.20 9.57
N ILE A 101 -2.36 -6.79 8.64
CA ILE A 101 -2.57 -8.18 8.22
C ILE A 101 -2.34 -9.11 9.40
N ALA A 102 -1.28 -8.90 10.18
CA ALA A 102 -0.95 -9.73 11.33
C ALA A 102 -2.09 -9.76 12.36
N VAL A 103 -2.58 -8.59 12.77
CA VAL A 103 -3.72 -8.48 13.70
C VAL A 103 -4.98 -9.16 13.15
N ALA A 104 -5.31 -8.95 11.86
CA ALA A 104 -6.49 -9.54 11.23
C ALA A 104 -6.43 -11.06 11.13
N ASN A 105 -5.24 -11.65 11.20
CA ASN A 105 -4.99 -13.08 11.03
C ASN A 105 -4.39 -13.75 12.28
N ALA A 106 -4.27 -13.01 13.38
CA ALA A 106 -3.63 -13.48 14.63
C ALA A 106 -2.22 -14.05 14.37
N LEU A 107 -1.44 -13.38 13.51
CA LEU A 107 -0.04 -13.74 13.28
C LEU A 107 0.82 -13.16 14.40
N GLU A 108 1.69 -13.99 14.95
CA GLU A 108 2.71 -13.59 15.93
C GLU A 108 3.99 -13.15 15.21
N GLU A 109 4.77 -12.28 15.83
CA GLU A 109 6.10 -11.93 15.30
C GLU A 109 6.97 -13.20 15.17
N PRO A 110 7.70 -13.34 14.08
CA PRO A 110 8.05 -12.34 13.05
C PRO A 110 7.05 -12.21 11.88
N PHE A 111 5.78 -12.58 12.04
CA PHE A 111 4.69 -12.50 11.05
C PHE A 111 4.91 -13.36 9.80
N ASP A 112 5.47 -14.54 10.00
CA ASP A 112 5.72 -15.51 8.93
C ASP A 112 4.41 -16.03 8.34
N VAL A 113 4.41 -16.22 7.03
CA VAL A 113 3.27 -16.77 6.30
C VAL A 113 3.68 -18.05 5.56
N ARG A 114 2.74 -18.99 5.41
CA ARG A 114 2.99 -20.30 4.79
C ARG A 114 2.29 -20.38 3.44
N ILE A 115 2.93 -21.08 2.48
CA ILE A 115 2.32 -21.36 1.18
C ILE A 115 0.97 -22.05 1.40
N GLY A 116 -0.06 -21.57 0.70
CA GLY A 116 -1.46 -22.05 0.84
C GLY A 116 -2.21 -21.43 2.00
N GLN A 117 -1.57 -20.68 2.90
CA GLN A 117 -2.27 -19.97 3.98
C GLN A 117 -3.22 -18.94 3.42
N ARG A 118 -4.43 -18.90 3.98
CA ARG A 118 -5.43 -17.88 3.63
C ARG A 118 -5.33 -16.72 4.60
N LEU A 119 -5.02 -15.55 4.09
CA LEU A 119 -4.91 -14.32 4.87
C LEU A 119 -6.13 -13.43 4.62
N ILE A 120 -6.75 -12.98 5.68
CA ILE A 120 -7.72 -11.90 5.66
C ILE A 120 -6.94 -10.61 5.41
N ILE A 121 -7.24 -9.93 4.31
CA ILE A 121 -6.68 -8.63 4.00
C ILE A 121 -7.68 -7.59 4.47
N PRO A 122 -7.40 -6.84 5.54
CA PRO A 122 -8.30 -5.83 6.06
C PRO A 122 -8.65 -4.82 4.96
N ALA A 123 -9.89 -4.39 4.92
CA ALA A 123 -10.26 -3.26 4.09
C ALA A 123 -9.53 -2.03 4.64
N MET A 124 -8.76 -1.35 3.78
CA MET A 124 -8.09 -0.12 4.19
C MET A 124 -9.13 0.92 4.62
N VAL A 125 -9.07 1.29 5.87
CA VAL A 125 -9.64 2.54 6.37
C VAL A 125 -8.51 3.56 6.30
N THR A 126 -8.13 3.97 5.11
CA THR A 126 -7.35 5.19 4.95
C THR A 126 -8.34 6.34 4.92
N ALA A 127 -8.51 7.01 6.06
CA ALA A 127 -8.96 8.39 6.00
C ALA A 127 -8.08 9.09 4.95
N PRO A 128 -8.66 9.86 4.01
CA PRO A 128 -7.84 10.59 3.07
C PRO A 128 -6.96 11.56 3.87
N VAL A 129 -5.74 11.12 4.16
CA VAL A 129 -4.70 12.03 4.64
C VAL A 129 -4.53 13.00 3.50
N ARG A 130 -4.97 14.24 3.71
CA ARG A 130 -4.77 15.35 2.78
C ARG A 130 -3.27 15.63 2.76
N ARG A 131 -2.51 14.75 2.07
CA ARG A 131 -1.08 14.94 1.86
C ARG A 131 -0.91 16.21 1.04
N ALA A 132 0.00 17.06 1.49
CA ALA A 132 0.50 18.14 0.64
C ALA A 132 0.97 17.52 -0.69
N PRO A 133 0.85 18.24 -1.84
CA PRO A 133 1.34 17.75 -3.11
C PRO A 133 2.81 17.33 -2.96
N GLN A 134 3.05 16.02 -3.03
CA GLN A 134 4.41 15.49 -2.98
C GLN A 134 4.98 15.53 -4.40
N PRO A 135 6.30 15.75 -4.55
CA PRO A 135 6.94 15.70 -5.86
C PRO A 135 6.66 14.34 -6.52
N ALA A 136 6.53 14.33 -7.86
CA ALA A 136 6.24 13.12 -8.62
C ALA A 136 7.29 12.01 -8.36
N THR A 137 8.52 12.41 -8.10
CA THR A 137 9.63 11.56 -7.65
C THR A 137 10.25 12.21 -6.42
N PRO A 138 10.35 11.50 -5.28
CA PRO A 138 11.04 11.99 -4.10
C PRO A 138 12.53 12.24 -4.40
N TYR A 139 13.10 13.18 -3.68
CA TYR A 139 14.55 13.38 -3.68
C TYR A 139 15.18 12.39 -2.70
N PHE A 140 15.81 11.34 -3.24
CA PHE A 140 16.49 10.33 -2.44
C PHE A 140 17.94 10.70 -2.16
N ARG A 141 18.37 10.52 -0.92
CA ARG A 141 19.76 10.65 -0.45
C ARG A 141 20.29 9.28 -0.06
N ALA A 142 21.60 9.10 -0.07
CA ALA A 142 22.21 7.90 0.48
C ALA A 142 21.80 7.72 1.96
N PRO A 143 21.31 6.53 2.34
CA PRO A 143 20.85 6.27 3.70
C PRO A 143 22.01 6.00 4.68
N HIS A 144 23.20 5.76 4.14
CA HIS A 144 24.45 5.48 4.86
C HIS A 144 25.65 6.01 4.09
N ASP A 145 26.73 6.35 4.80
CA ASP A 145 27.94 6.94 4.22
C ASP A 145 29.01 5.87 3.88
N GLY A 146 28.73 4.58 4.10
CA GLY A 146 29.66 3.47 3.86
C GLY A 146 29.86 3.17 2.37
N GLU A 147 30.94 2.45 2.06
CA GLU A 147 31.24 1.97 0.72
C GLU A 147 30.14 1.01 0.21
N GLN A 148 29.80 1.07 -1.05
CA GLN A 148 28.89 0.13 -1.69
C GLN A 148 29.59 -1.23 -1.84
N LEU A 149 29.06 -2.26 -1.18
CA LEU A 149 29.56 -3.64 -1.25
C LEU A 149 28.94 -4.39 -2.45
N MET A 150 27.62 -4.21 -2.65
CA MET A 150 26.87 -4.83 -3.73
C MET A 150 25.86 -3.85 -4.30
N GLY A 151 25.73 -3.83 -5.62
CA GLY A 151 24.75 -3.01 -6.33
C GLY A 151 23.53 -3.78 -6.74
N PHE A 152 22.52 -3.05 -7.25
CA PHE A 152 21.33 -3.63 -7.84
C PHE A 152 21.69 -4.50 -9.06
N ALA A 153 21.17 -5.73 -9.10
CA ALA A 153 21.46 -6.69 -10.16
C ALA A 153 20.30 -7.68 -10.35
N MET A 154 19.13 -7.15 -10.74
CA MET A 154 17.95 -7.98 -11.00
C MET A 154 17.97 -8.58 -12.41
N ARG A 155 17.61 -9.87 -12.51
CA ARG A 155 17.41 -10.58 -13.78
C ARG A 155 15.93 -10.50 -14.20
N GLU A 156 15.68 -10.83 -15.47
CA GLU A 156 14.31 -10.84 -16.02
C GLU A 156 13.37 -11.83 -15.31
N ASP A 157 13.91 -12.93 -14.78
CA ASP A 157 13.16 -13.92 -14.00
C ASP A 157 12.83 -13.46 -12.57
N GLY A 158 13.28 -12.25 -12.19
CA GLY A 158 13.07 -11.66 -10.87
C GLY A 158 14.06 -12.14 -9.80
N SER A 159 15.06 -12.96 -10.18
CA SER A 159 16.18 -13.33 -9.30
C SER A 159 17.28 -12.26 -9.34
N GLY A 160 18.13 -12.23 -8.33
CA GLY A 160 19.27 -11.32 -8.25
C GLY A 160 19.24 -10.47 -6.99
N HIS A 161 20.06 -9.41 -6.96
CA HIS A 161 20.16 -8.47 -5.86
C HIS A 161 19.26 -7.25 -6.12
N ASP A 162 18.31 -6.98 -5.26
CA ASP A 162 17.22 -6.03 -5.48
C ASP A 162 17.39 -4.69 -4.75
N GLY A 163 18.63 -4.40 -4.33
CA GLY A 163 18.98 -3.17 -3.66
C GLY A 163 20.45 -2.81 -3.78
N ILE A 164 20.93 -2.05 -2.82
CA ILE A 164 22.34 -1.72 -2.61
C ILE A 164 22.71 -2.14 -1.18
N ASP A 165 23.82 -2.86 -1.04
CA ASP A 165 24.41 -3.13 0.27
C ASP A 165 25.54 -2.13 0.53
N TYR A 166 25.51 -1.48 1.69
CA TYR A 166 26.52 -0.55 2.16
C TYR A 166 27.30 -1.18 3.31
N ALA A 167 28.63 -1.09 3.25
CA ALA A 167 29.49 -1.42 4.39
C ALA A 167 29.12 -0.53 5.58
N ALA A 168 29.02 -1.15 6.76
CA ALA A 168 28.74 -0.43 8.00
C ALA A 168 29.53 -1.01 9.15
N ASN A 169 29.85 -0.19 10.15
CA ASN A 169 30.28 -0.68 11.45
C ASN A 169 29.04 -1.00 12.32
N PRO A 170 29.17 -1.91 13.31
CA PRO A 170 28.07 -2.21 14.21
C PRO A 170 27.49 -0.95 14.86
N LEU A 171 26.17 -0.82 14.81
CA LEU A 171 25.42 0.29 15.40
C LEU A 171 25.68 1.67 14.77
N GLU A 172 26.24 1.74 13.58
CA GLU A 172 26.26 2.99 12.80
C GLU A 172 24.85 3.44 12.43
N MET A 173 24.72 4.76 12.30
CA MET A 173 23.42 5.39 12.06
C MET A 173 22.93 5.14 10.63
N VAL A 174 21.72 4.62 10.51
CA VAL A 174 20.98 4.52 9.26
C VAL A 174 19.91 5.62 9.21
N ARG A 175 19.84 6.33 8.09
CA ARG A 175 18.99 7.51 7.88
C ARG A 175 17.91 7.24 6.84
N ALA A 176 16.77 7.90 6.99
CA ALA A 176 15.73 7.94 5.95
C ALA A 176 16.26 8.60 4.68
N SER A 177 16.22 7.92 3.55
CA SER A 177 16.69 8.44 2.27
C SER A 177 15.83 9.57 1.72
N ALA A 178 14.52 9.58 2.05
CA ALA A 178 13.58 10.64 1.75
C ALA A 178 12.57 10.79 2.90
N SER A 179 11.87 11.93 2.97
CA SER A 179 10.79 12.11 3.94
C SER A 179 9.62 11.18 3.64
N GLY A 180 8.97 10.66 4.66
CA GLY A 180 7.87 9.71 4.49
C GLY A 180 7.20 9.32 5.79
N THR A 181 6.37 8.28 5.71
CA THR A 181 5.72 7.65 6.85
C THR A 181 6.22 6.22 6.98
N VAL A 182 6.53 5.77 8.19
CA VAL A 182 6.95 4.39 8.45
C VAL A 182 5.78 3.45 8.21
N LEU A 183 5.86 2.63 7.17
CA LEU A 183 4.89 1.58 6.89
C LEU A 183 5.11 0.35 7.74
N TYR A 184 6.37 0.06 8.03
CA TYR A 184 6.78 -1.09 8.82
C TYR A 184 8.06 -0.76 9.59
N ALA A 185 8.12 -1.16 10.85
CA ALA A 185 9.31 -1.18 11.68
C ALA A 185 9.22 -2.42 12.58
N GLY A 186 10.05 -3.43 12.33
CA GLY A 186 10.00 -4.71 13.02
C GLY A 186 11.08 -5.68 12.53
N THR A 187 10.97 -6.93 12.96
CA THR A 187 11.87 -8.01 12.53
C THR A 187 11.21 -8.84 11.43
N GLU A 188 11.96 -9.09 10.37
CA GLU A 188 11.61 -10.06 9.34
C GLU A 188 12.70 -11.14 9.32
N SER A 189 12.33 -12.39 9.60
CA SER A 189 13.26 -13.40 10.08
C SER A 189 14.19 -13.95 9.01
N GLU A 190 13.74 -14.06 7.75
CA GLU A 190 14.48 -14.85 6.75
C GLU A 190 15.51 -14.03 5.97
N ARG A 191 15.15 -12.80 5.62
CA ARG A 191 15.94 -12.02 4.68
C ARG A 191 16.51 -10.75 5.29
N PHE A 192 15.65 -9.90 5.82
CA PHE A 192 16.03 -8.54 6.20
C PHE A 192 16.47 -8.40 7.66
N GLY A 193 16.11 -9.35 8.55
CA GLY A 193 16.32 -9.15 9.97
C GLY A 193 15.55 -7.93 10.49
N GLY A 194 16.21 -7.02 11.18
CA GLY A 194 15.63 -5.73 11.53
C GLY A 194 15.35 -4.90 10.28
N LEU A 195 14.09 -4.51 10.08
CA LEU A 195 13.62 -3.88 8.87
C LEU A 195 12.78 -2.63 9.16
N VAL A 196 13.08 -1.56 8.44
CA VAL A 196 12.21 -0.38 8.32
C VAL A 196 11.78 -0.22 6.86
N VAL A 197 10.50 0.06 6.63
CA VAL A 197 9.96 0.42 5.31
C VAL A 197 9.27 1.77 5.41
N LEU A 198 9.61 2.68 4.51
CA LEU A 198 9.02 4.02 4.42
C LEU A 198 8.13 4.13 3.18
N ASP A 199 6.97 4.78 3.33
CA ASP A 199 6.15 5.28 2.23
C ASP A 199 6.47 6.77 2.00
N HIS A 200 6.90 7.09 0.79
CA HIS A 200 7.21 8.44 0.36
C HIS A 200 6.07 9.09 -0.45
N GLY A 201 4.95 8.34 -0.62
CA GLY A 201 3.82 8.75 -1.45
C GLY A 201 4.02 8.45 -2.93
N ASN A 202 2.92 8.60 -3.71
CA ASN A 202 2.90 8.36 -5.17
C ASN A 202 3.47 6.99 -5.59
N GLY A 203 3.27 5.95 -4.74
CA GLY A 203 3.74 4.59 -4.97
C GLY A 203 5.24 4.36 -4.65
N TRP A 204 5.97 5.40 -4.21
CA TRP A 204 7.37 5.29 -3.84
C TRP A 204 7.56 4.76 -2.42
N GLN A 205 8.45 3.79 -2.27
CA GLN A 205 8.83 3.20 -0.99
C GLN A 205 10.34 3.00 -0.93
N SER A 206 10.89 3.00 0.29
CA SER A 206 12.24 2.53 0.56
C SER A 206 12.26 1.51 1.69
N ALA A 207 13.20 0.55 1.64
CA ALA A 207 13.38 -0.46 2.66
C ALA A 207 14.83 -0.46 3.14
N TYR A 208 15.00 -0.71 4.45
CA TYR A 208 16.28 -0.66 5.16
C TYR A 208 16.40 -1.94 6.01
N GLY A 209 17.22 -2.88 5.56
CA GLY A 209 17.41 -4.19 6.17
C GLY A 209 18.69 -4.32 6.96
N HIS A 210 18.83 -5.45 7.65
CA HIS A 210 19.94 -5.87 8.49
C HIS A 210 20.19 -4.99 9.71
N LEU A 211 19.15 -4.27 10.17
CA LEU A 211 19.24 -3.36 11.30
C LEU A 211 19.32 -4.12 12.62
N ALA A 212 20.33 -3.81 13.45
CA ALA A 212 20.43 -4.30 14.81
C ALA A 212 19.44 -3.64 15.77
N ARG A 213 19.05 -2.40 15.48
CA ARG A 213 18.09 -1.65 16.30
C ARG A 213 17.26 -0.71 15.45
N LEU A 214 15.96 -0.70 15.69
CA LEU A 214 15.03 0.26 15.11
C LEU A 214 14.87 1.46 16.06
N THR A 215 14.78 2.68 15.52
CA THR A 215 14.61 3.90 16.33
C THR A 215 13.31 4.64 15.99
N VAL A 216 12.47 4.01 15.19
CA VAL A 216 11.15 4.48 14.77
C VAL A 216 10.13 3.37 14.91
N SER A 217 8.85 3.73 14.92
CA SER A 217 7.70 2.82 14.98
C SER A 217 6.82 2.98 13.77
N THR A 218 6.05 1.94 13.42
CA THR A 218 5.05 2.01 12.35
C THR A 218 4.05 3.15 12.60
N GLY A 219 3.84 3.97 11.59
CA GLY A 219 3.00 5.17 11.64
C GLY A 219 3.76 6.47 11.88
N ASP A 220 5.02 6.43 12.30
CA ASP A 220 5.81 7.63 12.52
C ASP A 220 6.06 8.38 11.20
N ALA A 221 6.01 9.71 11.27
CA ALA A 221 6.44 10.57 10.17
C ALA A 221 7.93 10.89 10.33
N VAL A 222 8.72 10.65 9.30
CA VAL A 222 10.17 10.92 9.29
C VAL A 222 10.57 11.90 8.20
N LYS A 223 11.62 12.66 8.45
CA LYS A 223 12.22 13.58 7.47
C LYS A 223 13.42 12.90 6.79
N ALA A 224 13.71 13.31 5.54
CA ALA A 224 14.94 12.91 4.87
C ALA A 224 16.17 13.21 5.75
N GLY A 225 17.06 12.22 5.93
CA GLY A 225 18.24 12.32 6.79
C GLY A 225 17.99 12.02 8.27
N GLU A 226 16.76 11.85 8.71
CA GLU A 226 16.42 11.47 10.08
C GLU A 226 16.85 10.03 10.37
N ARG A 227 17.36 9.79 11.59
CA ARG A 227 17.76 8.44 12.02
C ARG A 227 16.54 7.55 12.15
N ILE A 228 16.57 6.39 11.49
CA ILE A 228 15.50 5.39 11.53
C ILE A 228 15.95 4.06 12.14
N GLY A 229 17.26 3.83 12.27
CA GLY A 229 17.81 2.63 12.86
C GLY A 229 19.33 2.69 13.00
N LEU A 230 19.88 1.57 13.45
CA LEU A 230 21.32 1.33 13.58
C LEU A 230 21.70 0.07 12.82
N ALA A 231 22.77 0.13 12.04
CA ALA A 231 23.28 -0.97 11.23
C ALA A 231 23.64 -2.20 12.06
N GLY A 232 23.39 -3.38 11.51
CA GLY A 232 23.65 -4.66 12.12
C GLY A 232 24.01 -5.73 11.09
N SER A 233 23.77 -6.97 11.46
CA SER A 233 23.99 -8.15 10.63
C SER A 233 22.83 -9.13 10.75
N GLU A 234 21.63 -8.59 10.99
CA GLU A 234 20.43 -9.39 11.20
C GLU A 234 19.90 -9.97 9.88
N GLY A 235 19.19 -11.09 9.95
CA GLY A 235 18.64 -11.77 8.78
C GLY A 235 19.68 -12.51 7.96
N ALA A 236 19.68 -12.37 6.63
CA ALA A 236 20.58 -13.07 5.71
C ALA A 236 21.96 -12.44 5.56
N ALA A 237 22.27 -11.36 6.27
CA ALA A 237 23.56 -10.71 6.21
C ALA A 237 24.68 -11.60 6.80
N ASN A 238 25.84 -11.63 6.16
CA ASN A 238 27.02 -12.36 6.64
C ASN A 238 28.08 -11.46 7.31
N ARG A 239 27.78 -10.17 7.38
CA ARG A 239 28.61 -9.12 8.00
C ARG A 239 27.72 -7.96 8.44
N THR A 240 28.28 -6.97 9.14
CA THR A 240 27.57 -5.72 9.40
C THR A 240 27.45 -4.92 8.12
N GLU A 241 26.23 -4.71 7.66
CA GLU A 241 25.91 -3.97 6.44
C GLU A 241 24.51 -3.38 6.52
N LEU A 242 24.22 -2.43 5.65
CA LEU A 242 22.87 -1.95 5.39
C LEU A 242 22.42 -2.44 4.02
N HIS A 243 21.36 -3.23 3.96
CA HIS A 243 20.64 -3.49 2.70
C HIS A 243 19.60 -2.39 2.46
N PHE A 244 19.65 -1.75 1.28
CA PHE A 244 18.78 -0.62 0.94
C PHE A 244 18.09 -0.85 -0.40
N GLU A 245 16.76 -0.74 -0.42
CA GLU A 245 15.94 -0.86 -1.62
C GLU A 245 15.11 0.40 -1.88
N ILE A 246 14.85 0.67 -3.16
CA ILE A 246 13.80 1.61 -3.60
C ILE A 246 12.79 0.86 -4.46
N ARG A 247 11.51 1.13 -4.23
CA ARG A 247 10.40 0.52 -4.98
C ARG A 247 9.43 1.59 -5.44
N ARG A 248 8.82 1.36 -6.61
CA ARG A 248 7.72 2.16 -7.13
C ARG A 248 6.58 1.24 -7.57
N ASP A 249 5.39 1.44 -7.03
CA ASP A 249 4.20 0.61 -7.31
C ASP A 249 4.50 -0.89 -7.14
N GLY A 250 5.29 -1.25 -6.12
CA GLY A 250 5.72 -2.61 -5.81
C GLY A 250 6.87 -3.14 -6.68
N LYS A 251 7.31 -2.41 -7.70
CA LYS A 251 8.44 -2.79 -8.56
C LYS A 251 9.75 -2.29 -7.95
N LYS A 252 10.77 -3.13 -7.96
CA LYS A 252 12.13 -2.81 -7.54
C LYS A 252 12.78 -1.88 -8.55
N ILE A 253 13.41 -0.82 -8.11
CA ILE A 253 14.10 0.19 -8.92
C ILE A 253 15.55 0.21 -8.46
N ASP A 254 16.49 0.33 -9.39
CA ASP A 254 17.90 0.51 -9.05
C ASP A 254 18.08 1.80 -8.23
N PRO A 255 18.48 1.70 -6.95
CA PRO A 255 18.64 2.89 -6.14
C PRO A 255 19.71 3.83 -6.65
N ALA A 256 20.74 3.33 -7.35
CA ALA A 256 21.84 4.15 -7.89
C ALA A 256 21.36 5.19 -8.90
N GLU A 257 20.27 4.90 -9.64
CA GLU A 257 19.68 5.84 -10.60
C GLU A 257 18.99 7.04 -9.92
N LEU A 258 18.60 6.89 -8.65
CA LEU A 258 17.78 7.85 -7.91
C LEU A 258 18.54 8.57 -6.80
N LEU A 259 19.63 7.97 -6.30
CA LEU A 259 20.46 8.59 -5.28
C LEU A 259 21.25 9.76 -5.87
N GLN A 260 20.93 10.97 -5.41
CA GLN A 260 21.68 12.16 -5.80
C GLN A 260 22.86 12.36 -4.86
N GLY A 261 24.06 12.36 -5.42
CA GLY A 261 25.31 12.55 -4.68
C GLY A 261 26.37 11.47 -4.92
N SER A 262 26.07 10.35 -5.56
CA SER A 262 27.03 9.30 -5.91
C SER A 262 27.66 9.46 -7.31
N ARG A 263 27.83 10.69 -7.80
CA ARG A 263 28.77 10.91 -8.92
C ARG A 263 30.15 11.01 -8.30
N SER A 264 30.88 9.89 -8.30
CA SER A 264 32.34 9.90 -8.18
C SER A 264 32.91 10.84 -9.26
N GLU A 265 33.60 11.86 -8.84
CA GLU A 265 34.61 12.54 -9.68
C GLU A 265 35.70 11.56 -10.04
#